data_8ccac43912fde0e6ffa20d3799c36169
#
_entry.id   8ccac43912fde0e6ffa20d3799c36169
#
_cell.length_a   1.000
_cell.length_b   1.000
_cell.length_c   1.000
_cell.angle_alpha   90.00
_cell.angle_beta   90.00
_cell.angle_gamma   90.00
#
_symmetry.space_group_name_H-M   'P 1'
#
loop_
_entity.id
_entity.type
_entity.pdbx_description
1 polymer ?
#
loop_
_entity_poly.entity_id
_entity_poly.type
_entity_poly.pdbx_seq_one_letter_code
_entity_poly.pdbx_strand_id
1 'polypeptide(L)'
;VVTVPGGQDVQGVSTLPLGIAHPGRRNWYYQCSWAQPQPWWAGEGKDHWNKRFDQGFAYLVDFQGRRGKVIIEQGRYKAYHMPIFYYAAERVEWYCVGDKAEIEYLLSTVTHIGKKGSQGWGRVSRWRVEPWAEDWSIWRDGNLVRGVPVEDWQAAKGREPFDLMHYGIRPSYYRHENQMPLVRP
;
A
#
# COMPACT_ATOMS: atom_id res chain seq x y z
N VAL A 1 13.13 -18.74 1.25
CA VAL A 1 13.39 -17.57 0.36
C VAL A 1 12.81 -17.90 -0.99
N VAL A 2 11.77 -17.20 -1.41
CA VAL A 2 11.20 -17.40 -2.76
C VAL A 2 11.86 -16.40 -3.69
N THR A 3 12.73 -16.88 -4.58
CA THR A 3 13.32 -16.06 -5.64
C THR A 3 12.23 -15.72 -6.66
N VAL A 4 12.01 -14.44 -6.93
CA VAL A 4 11.07 -14.00 -7.96
C VAL A 4 11.75 -14.08 -9.32
N PRO A 5 11.37 -15.01 -10.21
CA PRO A 5 11.94 -15.05 -11.55
C PRO A 5 11.57 -13.77 -12.32
N GLY A 6 12.58 -13.06 -12.81
CA GLY A 6 12.39 -11.85 -13.62
C GLY A 6 11.98 -10.59 -12.88
N GLY A 7 12.05 -10.59 -11.54
CA GLY A 7 11.85 -9.37 -10.74
C GLY A 7 13.01 -8.40 -10.96
N GLN A 8 12.77 -7.32 -11.68
CA GLN A 8 13.70 -6.20 -11.68
C GLN A 8 13.67 -5.55 -10.30
N ASP A 9 14.85 -5.20 -9.78
CA ASP A 9 15.04 -4.50 -8.53
C ASP A 9 14.11 -3.30 -8.41
N VAL A 10 13.20 -3.37 -7.48
CA VAL A 10 12.47 -2.21 -7.03
C VAL A 10 13.22 -1.66 -5.83
N GLN A 11 14.17 -0.76 -6.09
CA GLN A 11 14.95 -0.06 -5.05
C GLN A 11 15.66 -0.99 -4.04
N GLY A 12 16.33 -2.03 -4.53
CA GLY A 12 17.18 -2.88 -3.70
C GLY A 12 16.47 -4.01 -2.95
N VAL A 13 15.17 -4.21 -3.12
CA VAL A 13 14.46 -5.37 -2.60
C VAL A 13 14.11 -6.31 -3.75
N SER A 14 14.97 -7.27 -4.01
CA SER A 14 14.76 -8.25 -5.07
C SER A 14 13.74 -9.34 -4.72
N THR A 15 13.54 -9.61 -3.43
CA THR A 15 12.61 -10.64 -2.94
C THR A 15 11.97 -10.22 -1.62
N LEU A 16 10.67 -10.52 -1.46
CA LEU A 16 10.02 -10.49 -0.15
C LEU A 16 9.92 -11.94 0.38
N PRO A 17 9.95 -12.15 1.69
CA PRO A 17 9.82 -13.47 2.30
C PRO A 17 8.36 -13.97 2.28
N LEU A 18 7.68 -13.80 1.16
CA LEU A 18 6.28 -14.12 0.95
C LEU A 18 6.13 -15.15 -0.17
N GLY A 19 5.15 -16.03 -0.04
CA GLY A 19 4.73 -16.95 -1.08
C GLY A 19 4.28 -16.20 -2.33
N ILE A 20 4.46 -16.85 -3.48
CA ILE A 20 4.10 -16.29 -4.79
C ILE A 20 3.04 -17.17 -5.45
N ALA A 21 1.93 -16.56 -5.80
CA ALA A 21 0.95 -17.18 -6.69
C ALA A 21 1.43 -17.06 -8.14
N HIS A 22 1.29 -18.13 -8.91
CA HIS A 22 1.68 -18.24 -10.34
C HIS A 22 3.13 -17.85 -10.62
N PRO A 23 4.12 -18.47 -9.97
CA PRO A 23 5.53 -18.16 -10.22
C PRO A 23 5.88 -18.34 -11.69
N GLY A 24 6.62 -17.39 -12.27
CA GLY A 24 7.02 -17.40 -13.68
C GLY A 24 5.96 -16.89 -14.67
N ARG A 25 4.74 -16.59 -14.26
CA ARG A 25 3.72 -15.98 -15.12
C ARG A 25 3.75 -14.45 -15.05
N ARG A 26 3.23 -13.78 -16.08
CA ARG A 26 3.12 -12.32 -16.11
C ARG A 26 2.23 -11.78 -14.99
N ASN A 27 1.19 -12.49 -14.60
CA ASN A 27 0.21 -12.14 -13.59
C ASN A 27 0.53 -12.69 -12.19
N TRP A 28 1.80 -12.98 -11.88
CA TRP A 28 2.22 -13.43 -10.55
C TRP A 28 2.01 -12.33 -9.49
N TYR A 29 1.76 -12.73 -8.26
CA TYR A 29 1.61 -11.82 -7.11
C TYR A 29 1.99 -12.51 -5.81
N TYR A 30 2.25 -11.71 -4.78
CA TYR A 30 2.50 -12.25 -3.44
C TYR A 30 1.22 -12.75 -2.80
N GLN A 31 1.29 -13.89 -2.12
CA GLN A 31 0.21 -14.46 -1.32
C GLN A 31 0.10 -13.71 0.01
N CYS A 32 -0.58 -12.58 -0.03
CA CYS A 32 -0.81 -11.72 1.13
C CYS A 32 -2.13 -10.97 0.96
N SER A 33 -2.99 -11.02 1.96
CA SER A 33 -4.25 -10.28 1.99
C SER A 33 -4.02 -8.76 1.95
N TRP A 34 -5.04 -8.00 1.65
CA TRP A 34 -5.07 -6.59 1.98
C TRP A 34 -5.26 -6.40 3.49
N ALA A 35 -5.08 -5.17 3.95
CA ALA A 35 -5.26 -4.80 5.33
C ALA A 35 -6.69 -5.09 5.80
N GLN A 36 -6.82 -5.84 6.89
CA GLN A 36 -8.08 -6.22 7.52
C GLN A 36 -8.16 -5.49 8.88
N PRO A 37 -8.87 -4.37 8.99
CA PRO A 37 -9.04 -3.68 10.27
C PRO A 37 -9.91 -4.50 11.23
N GLN A 38 -9.54 -4.44 12.53
CA GLN A 38 -10.25 -5.17 13.58
C GLN A 38 -10.44 -4.28 14.83
N PRO A 39 -11.64 -4.12 15.37
CA PRO A 39 -12.89 -4.40 14.66
C PRO A 39 -12.97 -3.60 13.36
N TRP A 40 -13.85 -3.98 12.46
CA TRP A 40 -14.03 -3.27 11.20
C TRP A 40 -14.30 -1.81 11.48
N TRP A 41 -13.40 -0.94 11.10
CA TRP A 41 -13.34 0.50 11.37
C TRP A 41 -14.05 0.96 12.65
N ALA A 42 -13.29 1.18 13.72
CA ALA A 42 -13.81 1.67 15.01
C ALA A 42 -14.31 3.13 14.94
N GLY A 43 -13.97 3.83 13.87
CA GLY A 43 -14.42 5.19 13.61
C GLY A 43 -13.73 5.78 12.39
N GLU A 44 -14.29 6.87 11.91
CA GLU A 44 -13.72 7.67 10.84
C GLU A 44 -13.65 9.14 11.23
N GLY A 45 -12.76 9.88 10.62
CA GLY A 45 -12.64 11.31 10.84
C GLY A 45 -12.01 12.01 9.66
N LYS A 46 -12.03 13.32 9.75
CA LYS A 46 -11.45 14.23 8.77
C LYS A 46 -10.56 15.25 9.47
N ASP A 47 -9.34 15.31 9.06
CA ASP A 47 -8.40 16.35 9.44
C ASP A 47 -7.98 17.15 8.21
N HIS A 48 -7.24 18.22 8.37
CA HIS A 48 -6.77 19.04 7.26
C HIS A 48 -5.27 19.24 7.33
N TRP A 49 -4.61 18.91 6.22
CA TRP A 49 -3.22 19.27 6.02
C TRP A 49 -3.12 20.61 5.32
N ASN A 50 -2.40 21.52 5.97
CA ASN A 50 -2.17 22.86 5.47
C ASN A 50 -0.71 23.03 5.08
N LYS A 51 -0.47 23.53 3.90
CA LYS A 51 0.81 24.04 3.45
C LYS A 51 0.62 25.49 3.02
N ARG A 52 1.29 26.41 3.70
CA ARG A 52 1.29 27.82 3.34
C ARG A 52 2.73 28.31 3.36
N PHE A 53 3.12 29.01 2.32
CA PHE A 53 4.38 29.75 2.30
C PHE A 53 4.16 31.08 3.06
N ASP A 54 4.99 31.32 4.06
CA ASP A 54 4.99 32.58 4.76
C ASP A 54 5.78 33.62 3.94
N GLN A 55 5.12 34.67 3.48
CA GLN A 55 5.72 35.73 2.67
C GLN A 55 6.85 36.46 3.43
N GLY A 56 6.82 36.47 4.77
CA GLY A 56 7.89 37.01 5.60
C GLY A 56 9.24 36.31 5.37
N PHE A 57 9.25 35.08 4.88
CA PHE A 57 10.46 34.32 4.55
C PHE A 57 10.82 34.34 3.04
N ALA A 58 10.20 35.21 2.24
CA ALA A 58 10.47 35.28 0.80
C ALA A 58 11.94 35.61 0.49
N TYR A 59 12.62 36.32 1.38
CA TYR A 59 14.05 36.65 1.24
C TYR A 59 14.99 35.43 1.33
N LEU A 60 14.53 34.30 1.88
CA LEU A 60 15.29 33.05 1.94
C LEU A 60 15.17 32.21 0.66
N VAL A 61 14.32 32.64 -0.29
CA VAL A 61 14.14 31.89 -1.54
C VAL A 61 15.24 32.25 -2.52
N ASP A 62 16.06 31.29 -2.88
CA ASP A 62 17.04 31.43 -3.94
C ASP A 62 16.37 31.32 -5.32
N PHE A 63 16.41 32.39 -6.09
CA PHE A 63 15.92 32.45 -7.47
C PHE A 63 17.02 32.21 -8.52
N GLN A 64 18.19 31.69 -8.12
CA GLN A 64 19.32 31.39 -9.00
C GLN A 64 19.72 32.61 -9.87
N GLY A 65 19.86 33.77 -9.25
CA GLY A 65 20.25 35.00 -9.91
C GLY A 65 19.16 35.68 -10.74
N ARG A 66 17.96 35.17 -10.75
CA ARG A 66 16.80 35.80 -11.42
C ARG A 66 16.01 36.65 -10.43
N ARG A 67 15.53 37.82 -10.88
CA ARG A 67 14.50 38.56 -10.11
C ARG A 67 13.21 37.73 -10.16
N GLY A 68 12.82 37.18 -9.02
CA GLY A 68 11.67 36.31 -8.91
C GLY A 68 10.70 36.76 -7.83
N LYS A 69 9.45 36.37 -7.98
CA LYS A 69 8.39 36.50 -6.97
C LYS A 69 7.93 35.10 -6.56
N VAL A 70 7.71 34.90 -5.26
CA VAL A 70 7.10 33.66 -4.79
C VAL A 70 5.63 33.66 -5.19
N ILE A 71 5.27 32.69 -6.03
CA ILE A 71 3.89 32.49 -6.50
C ILE A 71 3.28 31.43 -5.61
N ILE A 72 2.27 31.78 -4.83
CA ILE A 72 1.60 30.88 -3.88
C ILE A 72 0.35 30.19 -4.47
N GLU A 73 -0.08 30.61 -5.66
CA GLU A 73 -1.24 30.02 -6.35
C GLU A 73 -0.88 28.77 -7.16
N GLN A 74 0.39 28.61 -7.51
CA GLN A 74 0.85 27.48 -8.31
C GLN A 74 2.31 27.10 -8.03
N GLY A 75 2.72 25.93 -8.54
CA GLY A 75 4.09 25.46 -8.47
C GLY A 75 4.53 25.03 -7.07
N ARG A 76 5.85 25.15 -6.80
CA ARG A 76 6.51 24.64 -5.60
C ARG A 76 5.97 25.25 -4.29
N TYR A 77 5.56 26.49 -4.32
CA TYR A 77 5.11 27.25 -3.15
C TYR A 77 3.58 27.35 -3.05
N LYS A 78 2.86 26.60 -3.89
CA LYS A 78 1.41 26.55 -3.85
C LYS A 78 0.90 26.26 -2.45
N ALA A 79 -0.04 27.07 -1.99
CA ALA A 79 -0.76 26.83 -0.75
C ALA A 79 -1.76 25.68 -0.93
N TYR A 80 -1.86 24.82 0.08
CA TYR A 80 -2.80 23.70 0.10
C TYR A 80 -3.57 23.70 1.41
N HIS A 81 -4.85 23.47 1.29
CA HIS A 81 -5.74 23.09 2.38
C HIS A 81 -6.44 21.79 1.97
N MET A 82 -5.83 20.65 2.32
CA MET A 82 -6.26 19.36 1.84
C MET A 82 -6.90 18.54 2.95
N PRO A 83 -8.11 18.01 2.74
CA PRO A 83 -8.70 17.09 3.67
C PRO A 83 -7.91 15.78 3.70
N ILE A 84 -7.70 15.25 4.88
CA ILE A 84 -7.15 13.92 5.15
C ILE A 84 -8.26 13.13 5.83
N PHE A 85 -8.80 12.17 5.10
CA PHE A 85 -9.72 11.21 5.70
C PHE A 85 -8.90 10.10 6.36
N TYR A 86 -9.28 9.73 7.55
CA TYR A 86 -8.66 8.63 8.29
C TYR A 86 -9.72 7.73 8.89
N TYR A 87 -9.32 6.48 9.06
CA TYR A 87 -10.11 5.45 9.69
C TYR A 87 -9.36 4.96 10.91
N ALA A 88 -10.07 4.79 12.02
CA ALA A 88 -9.53 4.23 13.24
C ALA A 88 -9.84 2.74 13.31
N ALA A 89 -8.85 1.96 13.68
CA ALA A 89 -9.00 0.55 14.00
C ALA A 89 -8.13 0.23 15.21
N GLU A 90 -8.58 -0.67 16.06
CA GLU A 90 -7.80 -1.11 17.22
C GLU A 90 -6.53 -1.83 16.77
N ARG A 91 -6.67 -2.68 15.76
CA ARG A 91 -5.56 -3.36 15.08
C ARG A 91 -5.85 -3.55 13.60
N VAL A 92 -4.82 -3.80 12.84
CA VAL A 92 -4.92 -4.16 11.42
C VAL A 92 -4.20 -5.47 11.21
N GLU A 93 -4.83 -6.41 10.54
CA GLU A 93 -4.33 -7.77 10.29
C GLU A 93 -4.03 -7.96 8.81
N TRP A 94 -3.03 -8.76 8.53
CA TRP A 94 -2.71 -9.27 7.21
C TRP A 94 -2.46 -10.78 7.32
N TYR A 95 -2.99 -11.53 6.40
CA TYR A 95 -2.77 -12.96 6.29
C TYR A 95 -1.86 -13.21 5.09
N CYS A 96 -0.78 -13.93 5.29
CA CYS A 96 0.18 -14.18 4.23
C CYS A 96 0.80 -15.57 4.37
N VAL A 97 1.25 -16.10 3.24
CA VAL A 97 2.15 -17.26 3.20
C VAL A 97 3.57 -16.73 3.16
N GLY A 98 4.46 -17.23 4.03
CA GLY A 98 5.85 -16.75 4.03
C GLY A 98 6.69 -17.23 5.20
N ASP A 99 7.94 -16.80 5.24
CA ASP A 99 8.85 -17.07 6.34
C ASP A 99 8.59 -16.13 7.51
N LYS A 100 8.21 -16.71 8.67
CA LYS A 100 7.85 -15.93 9.85
C LYS A 100 9.01 -15.08 10.37
N ALA A 101 10.21 -15.65 10.45
CA ALA A 101 11.35 -14.96 11.07
C ALA A 101 11.82 -13.78 10.20
N GLU A 102 11.86 -13.97 8.88
CA GLU A 102 12.20 -12.90 7.95
C GLU A 102 11.14 -11.80 7.92
N ILE A 103 9.84 -12.16 7.99
CA ILE A 103 8.74 -11.19 8.07
C ILE A 103 8.85 -10.38 9.37
N GLU A 104 9.07 -11.01 10.53
CA GLU A 104 9.25 -10.32 11.81
C GLU A 104 10.43 -9.34 11.74
N TYR A 105 11.56 -9.77 11.17
CA TYR A 105 12.74 -8.94 11.00
C TYR A 105 12.44 -7.69 10.15
N LEU A 106 11.81 -7.85 9.00
CA LEU A 106 11.46 -6.73 8.13
C LEU A 106 10.47 -5.77 8.79
N LEU A 107 9.43 -6.29 9.45
CA LEU A 107 8.43 -5.49 10.14
C LEU A 107 9.00 -4.72 11.32
N SER A 108 10.06 -5.21 11.97
CA SER A 108 10.71 -4.50 13.09
C SER A 108 11.18 -3.09 12.74
N THR A 109 11.46 -2.83 11.47
CA THR A 109 11.89 -1.53 10.95
C THR A 109 10.72 -0.61 10.56
N VAL A 110 9.49 -1.14 10.47
CA VAL A 110 8.31 -0.40 10.02
C VAL A 110 7.59 0.22 11.22
N THR A 111 7.79 1.50 11.41
CA THR A 111 7.22 2.26 12.55
C THR A 111 5.90 2.94 12.23
N HIS A 112 5.54 3.08 10.96
CA HIS A 112 4.31 3.72 10.51
C HIS A 112 3.74 3.01 9.28
N ILE A 113 2.43 2.96 9.17
CA ILE A 113 1.70 2.48 7.99
C ILE A 113 0.86 3.62 7.40
N GLY A 114 0.69 3.61 6.06
CA GLY A 114 -0.08 4.63 5.34
C GLY A 114 0.76 5.83 4.88
N LYS A 115 0.10 6.81 4.29
CA LYS A 115 0.73 7.88 3.49
C LYS A 115 1.29 9.06 4.31
N LYS A 116 0.94 9.19 5.57
CA LYS A 116 1.19 10.39 6.38
C LYS A 116 1.99 10.11 7.66
N GLY A 117 2.88 9.10 7.60
CA GLY A 117 3.74 8.74 8.73
C GLY A 117 4.58 9.90 9.27
N SER A 118 5.13 10.75 8.39
CA SER A 118 5.89 11.95 8.78
C SER A 118 5.06 13.00 9.57
N GLN A 119 3.75 12.89 9.57
CA GLN A 119 2.83 13.74 10.33
C GLN A 119 2.27 13.01 11.56
N GLY A 120 2.84 11.85 11.92
CA GLY A 120 2.44 11.06 13.08
C GLY A 120 1.26 10.11 12.85
N TRP A 121 0.69 10.08 11.64
CA TRP A 121 -0.40 9.16 11.32
C TRP A 121 0.08 7.73 11.10
N GLY A 122 -0.75 6.77 11.46
CA GLY A 122 -0.48 5.36 11.24
C GLY A 122 0.69 4.80 12.06
N ARG A 123 1.04 5.42 13.19
CA ARG A 123 2.08 4.92 14.09
C ARG A 123 1.74 3.52 14.57
N VAL A 124 2.68 2.60 14.41
CA VAL A 124 2.56 1.22 14.87
C VAL A 124 3.10 1.12 16.30
N SER A 125 2.29 0.64 17.22
CA SER A 125 2.71 0.42 18.60
C SER A 125 3.55 -0.86 18.74
N ARG A 126 3.17 -1.90 18.02
CA ARG A 126 3.89 -3.18 17.95
C ARG A 126 3.47 -3.98 16.73
N TRP A 127 4.35 -4.82 16.24
CA TRP A 127 4.06 -5.91 15.31
C TRP A 127 3.94 -7.21 16.08
N ARG A 128 3.12 -8.10 15.56
CA ARG A 128 2.93 -9.46 16.05
C ARG A 128 2.75 -10.37 14.86
N VAL A 129 3.60 -11.36 14.71
CA VAL A 129 3.54 -12.33 13.63
C VAL A 129 3.30 -13.70 14.25
N GLU A 130 2.19 -14.32 13.93
CA GLU A 130 1.77 -15.59 14.50
C GLU A 130 1.47 -16.59 13.40
N PRO A 131 1.78 -17.87 13.61
CA PRO A 131 1.31 -18.93 12.73
C PRO A 131 -0.22 -18.93 12.68
N TRP A 132 -0.78 -19.15 11.49
CA TRP A 132 -2.21 -19.28 11.27
C TRP A 132 -2.51 -20.60 10.59
N ALA A 133 -3.57 -21.30 10.97
CA ALA A 133 -3.86 -22.65 10.50
C ALA A 133 -4.36 -22.71 9.06
N GLU A 134 -4.99 -21.63 8.59
CA GLU A 134 -5.67 -21.56 7.30
C GLU A 134 -4.98 -20.54 6.37
N ASP A 135 -5.00 -20.80 5.08
CA ASP A 135 -4.50 -19.82 4.09
C ASP A 135 -5.58 -18.79 3.76
N TRP A 136 -5.57 -17.69 4.49
CA TRP A 136 -6.40 -16.51 4.22
C TRP A 136 -5.67 -15.42 3.44
N SER A 137 -4.62 -15.75 2.75
CA SER A 137 -3.85 -14.78 1.97
C SER A 137 -4.61 -14.23 0.75
N ILE A 138 -5.55 -15.02 0.22
CA ILE A 138 -6.33 -14.68 -0.98
C ILE A 138 -7.84 -14.80 -0.70
N TRP A 139 -8.24 -15.87 -0.04
CA TRP A 139 -9.64 -16.19 0.25
C TRP A 139 -9.84 -16.37 1.74
N ARG A 140 -10.95 -15.86 2.27
CA ARG A 140 -11.43 -16.10 3.63
C ARG A 140 -12.93 -16.39 3.59
N ASP A 141 -13.33 -17.53 4.07
CA ASP A 141 -14.73 -17.94 4.14
C ASP A 141 -15.47 -17.79 2.79
N GLY A 142 -14.77 -18.11 1.69
CA GLY A 142 -15.31 -18.01 0.34
C GLY A 142 -15.32 -16.60 -0.27
N ASN A 143 -14.87 -15.58 0.45
CA ASN A 143 -14.75 -14.20 -0.01
C ASN A 143 -13.30 -13.83 -0.31
N LEU A 144 -13.10 -12.94 -1.28
CA LEU A 144 -11.77 -12.38 -1.54
C LEU A 144 -11.35 -11.48 -0.37
N VAL A 145 -10.07 -11.55 0.00
CA VAL A 145 -9.43 -10.63 0.95
C VAL A 145 -8.32 -9.81 0.30
N ARG A 146 -8.15 -9.97 -1.00
CA ARG A 146 -7.31 -9.13 -1.87
C ARG A 146 -7.84 -9.14 -3.30
N GLY A 147 -7.42 -8.16 -4.11
CA GLY A 147 -7.69 -8.18 -5.55
C GLY A 147 -6.93 -9.30 -6.26
N VAL A 148 -7.60 -10.06 -7.11
CA VAL A 148 -7.01 -11.15 -7.92
C VAL A 148 -7.28 -10.94 -9.40
N PRO A 149 -6.45 -11.50 -10.31
CA PRO A 149 -6.75 -11.54 -11.74
C PRO A 149 -8.11 -12.17 -12.02
N VAL A 150 -8.72 -11.74 -13.12
CA VAL A 150 -10.03 -12.28 -13.57
C VAL A 150 -9.97 -13.79 -13.77
N GLU A 151 -8.86 -14.29 -14.32
CA GLU A 151 -8.69 -15.72 -14.57
C GLU A 151 -8.72 -16.54 -13.28
N ASP A 152 -8.14 -16.01 -12.20
CA ASP A 152 -8.12 -16.68 -10.89
C ASP A 152 -9.52 -16.72 -10.26
N TRP A 153 -10.28 -15.64 -10.42
CA TRP A 153 -11.68 -15.61 -10.02
C TRP A 153 -12.52 -16.61 -10.81
N GLN A 154 -12.39 -16.64 -12.14
CA GLN A 154 -13.11 -17.57 -12.99
C GLN A 154 -12.79 -19.02 -12.65
N ALA A 155 -11.49 -19.33 -12.43
CA ALA A 155 -11.06 -20.65 -12.01
C ALA A 155 -11.68 -21.08 -10.67
N ALA A 156 -11.81 -20.15 -9.71
CA ALA A 156 -12.33 -20.44 -8.38
C ALA A 156 -13.86 -20.45 -8.29
N LYS A 157 -14.53 -19.59 -9.08
CA LYS A 157 -16.00 -19.35 -8.97
C LYS A 157 -16.82 -19.84 -10.16
N GLY A 158 -16.17 -20.18 -11.28
CA GLY A 158 -16.83 -20.65 -12.51
C GLY A 158 -17.79 -19.64 -13.17
N ARG A 159 -17.64 -18.35 -12.87
CA ARG A 159 -18.49 -17.29 -13.37
C ARG A 159 -17.74 -15.98 -13.59
N GLU A 160 -18.30 -15.09 -14.40
CA GLU A 160 -17.77 -13.75 -14.61
C GLU A 160 -17.85 -12.90 -13.33
N PRO A 161 -16.83 -12.06 -13.07
CA PRO A 161 -16.87 -11.08 -11.98
C PRO A 161 -17.80 -9.90 -12.37
N PHE A 162 -18.41 -9.29 -11.37
CA PHE A 162 -19.28 -8.12 -11.57
C PHE A 162 -18.67 -6.81 -11.04
N ASP A 163 -17.57 -6.87 -10.29
CA ASP A 163 -16.86 -5.68 -9.81
C ASP A 163 -15.37 -5.79 -10.12
N LEU A 164 -14.91 -4.93 -11.03
CA LEU A 164 -13.53 -4.86 -11.47
C LEU A 164 -12.91 -3.53 -11.09
N MET A 165 -11.62 -3.58 -10.79
CA MET A 165 -10.80 -2.40 -10.60
C MET A 165 -9.50 -2.54 -11.40
N HIS A 166 -8.96 -1.44 -11.90
CA HIS A 166 -7.64 -1.40 -12.50
C HIS A 166 -6.61 -1.00 -11.46
N TYR A 167 -5.74 -1.92 -11.05
CA TYR A 167 -4.80 -1.70 -9.98
C TYR A 167 -3.52 -2.52 -10.14
N GLY A 168 -2.47 -2.14 -9.41
CA GLY A 168 -1.22 -2.90 -9.38
C GLY A 168 -1.36 -4.19 -8.60
N ILE A 169 -1.02 -5.31 -9.24
CA ILE A 169 -1.10 -6.65 -8.62
C ILE A 169 0.05 -6.92 -7.65
N ARG A 170 1.18 -6.22 -7.84
CA ARG A 170 2.41 -6.35 -7.05
C ARG A 170 3.18 -5.02 -6.96
N PRO A 171 4.13 -4.87 -6.05
CA PRO A 171 5.07 -3.75 -6.05
C PRO A 171 5.91 -3.69 -7.36
N SER A 172 6.20 -2.53 -7.93
CA SER A 172 5.64 -1.23 -7.54
C SER A 172 4.26 -1.06 -8.16
N TYR A 173 3.26 -0.85 -7.33
CA TYR A 173 1.85 -0.83 -7.74
C TYR A 173 1.48 0.26 -8.75
N TYR A 174 2.27 1.32 -8.86
CA TYR A 174 2.08 2.43 -9.80
C TYR A 174 2.69 2.16 -11.18
N ARG A 175 3.54 1.15 -11.34
CA ARG A 175 4.14 0.82 -12.63
C ARG A 175 3.12 0.17 -13.55
N HIS A 176 3.07 0.66 -14.79
CA HIS A 176 2.09 0.21 -15.77
C HIS A 176 2.15 -1.32 -16.03
N GLU A 177 3.36 -1.89 -16.06
CA GLU A 177 3.56 -3.33 -16.26
C GLU A 177 3.00 -4.22 -15.13
N ASN A 178 2.77 -3.62 -13.95
CA ASN A 178 2.19 -4.30 -12.79
C ASN A 178 0.69 -4.05 -12.64
N GLN A 179 0.12 -3.17 -13.48
CA GLN A 179 -1.30 -2.85 -13.44
C GLN A 179 -2.12 -3.74 -14.37
N MET A 180 -3.24 -4.18 -13.90
CA MET A 180 -4.19 -5.00 -14.66
C MET A 180 -5.60 -4.92 -14.07
N PRO A 181 -6.62 -5.38 -14.81
CA PRO A 181 -7.95 -5.60 -14.25
C PRO A 181 -7.90 -6.66 -13.15
N LEU A 182 -8.37 -6.31 -11.97
CA LEU A 182 -8.50 -7.20 -10.82
C LEU A 182 -9.94 -7.26 -10.37
N VAL A 183 -10.37 -8.42 -9.91
CA VAL A 183 -11.65 -8.58 -9.21
C VAL A 183 -11.49 -7.98 -7.82
N ARG A 184 -12.44 -7.12 -7.43
CA ARG A 184 -12.44 -6.46 -6.12
C ARG A 184 -12.85 -7.45 -5.02
N PRO A 185 -12.19 -7.40 -3.83
CA PRO A 185 -12.63 -8.12 -2.65
C PRO A 185 -13.96 -7.60 -2.10
#